data_af2c0d7c4c7f9af6ed01c5641e6f95b3
#
_entry.id   af2c0d7c4c7f9af6ed01c5641e6f95b3
#
_cell.length_a   1.000
_cell.length_b   1.000
_cell.length_c   1.000
_cell.angle_alpha   90.00
_cell.angle_beta   90.00
_cell.angle_gamma   90.00
#
_symmetry.space_group_name_H-M   'P 1'
#
loop_
_entity.id
_entity.type
_entity.pdbx_description
1 polymer ?
#
loop_
_entity_poly.entity_id
_entity_poly.type
_entity_poly.pdbx_seq_one_letter_code
_entity_poly.pdbx_strand_id
1 'polypeptide(L)'
;MLSTVTSSITSRAAFGKAQELTDAFMVVIENISDVLAGFRISDLYPSLKLLPALTGFKAKLEKMRKASDSVLDQVIEDHKSRRRAGRNGDGEKEDLVDVLLNLQEKQNLGVPITTEVIKAITSEMFLAGIETSTTVMEWVMSAMINDSRVLQKAQQEVRQVYGGDDGKNHFGEAKLDQLKYLDMVIAESLRLHPPLPLLIPRENRDKNVSFGSYEVSVNTNVIVNAWAINRDPRYWTEAERFFPERFVDCPIDYTSTDLQFIPFGAGRRMCPGVSFGMKIVKLTLASLIFHFDWKLPAGQKNINMTGCFRATLRRQYALHLIPITYGRVLP
;
A
#
# COMPACT_ATOMS: atom_id res chain seq x y z
N MET A 1 -9.31 5.74 -10.84
CA MET A 1 -8.04 6.30 -11.33
C MET A 1 -6.84 5.92 -10.46
N LEU A 2 -6.73 6.32 -9.17
CA LEU A 2 -5.55 5.96 -8.34
C LEU A 2 -5.35 4.44 -8.22
N SER A 3 -6.42 3.69 -7.96
CA SER A 3 -6.36 2.23 -7.92
C SER A 3 -5.90 1.62 -9.25
N THR A 4 -6.33 2.18 -10.38
CA THR A 4 -5.91 1.73 -11.72
C THR A 4 -4.42 1.96 -11.95
N VAL A 5 -3.88 3.10 -11.52
CA VAL A 5 -2.44 3.39 -11.61
C VAL A 5 -1.66 2.39 -10.76
N THR A 6 -2.07 2.21 -9.50
CA THR A 6 -1.38 1.30 -8.57
C THR A 6 -1.42 -0.14 -9.07
N SER A 7 -2.58 -0.62 -9.54
CA SER A 7 -2.72 -1.97 -10.09
C SER A 7 -1.85 -2.17 -11.34
N SER A 8 -1.82 -1.19 -12.25
CA SER A 8 -0.99 -1.26 -13.46
C SER A 8 0.51 -1.34 -13.14
N ILE A 9 0.99 -0.54 -12.18
CA ILE A 9 2.40 -0.57 -11.75
C ILE A 9 2.72 -1.92 -11.08
N THR A 10 1.86 -2.35 -10.15
CA THR A 10 2.05 -3.63 -9.45
C THR A 10 2.04 -4.81 -10.41
N SER A 11 1.13 -4.81 -11.39
CA SER A 11 1.06 -5.86 -12.41
C SER A 11 2.31 -5.93 -13.26
N ARG A 12 2.82 -4.79 -13.70
CA ARG A 12 4.07 -4.73 -14.48
C ARG A 12 5.26 -5.22 -13.66
N ALA A 13 5.30 -4.91 -12.38
CA ALA A 13 6.36 -5.37 -11.49
C ALA A 13 6.26 -6.88 -11.20
N ALA A 14 5.05 -7.43 -11.13
CA ALA A 14 4.82 -8.83 -10.77
C ALA A 14 4.75 -9.78 -11.98
N PHE A 15 4.08 -9.38 -13.07
CA PHE A 15 3.74 -10.23 -14.22
C PHE A 15 4.33 -9.73 -15.55
N GLY A 16 5.04 -8.60 -15.56
CA GLY A 16 5.50 -7.98 -16.81
C GLY A 16 4.33 -7.33 -17.58
N LYS A 17 3.99 -7.86 -18.76
CA LYS A 17 3.03 -7.22 -19.69
C LYS A 17 1.64 -7.89 -19.74
N ALA A 18 1.32 -8.81 -18.86
CA ALA A 18 0.09 -9.62 -18.93
C ALA A 18 -1.17 -8.86 -18.46
N GLN A 19 -1.69 -7.91 -19.26
CA GLN A 19 -2.83 -7.05 -18.88
C GLN A 19 -4.12 -7.84 -18.64
N GLU A 20 -4.46 -8.80 -19.51
CA GLU A 20 -5.70 -9.59 -19.39
C GLU A 20 -5.75 -10.43 -18.10
N LEU A 21 -4.62 -11.04 -17.73
CA LEU A 21 -4.49 -11.81 -16.49
C LEU A 21 -4.56 -10.89 -15.25
N THR A 22 -4.09 -9.65 -15.39
CA THR A 22 -4.19 -8.63 -14.34
C THR A 22 -5.64 -8.30 -14.04
N ASP A 23 -6.46 -8.05 -15.03
CA ASP A 23 -7.87 -7.67 -14.85
C ASP A 23 -8.65 -8.81 -14.18
N ALA A 24 -8.42 -10.06 -14.61
CA ALA A 24 -9.00 -11.24 -13.97
C ALA A 24 -8.55 -11.38 -12.50
N PHE A 25 -7.26 -11.13 -12.23
CA PHE A 25 -6.73 -11.21 -10.88
C PHE A 25 -7.23 -10.09 -9.98
N MET A 26 -7.44 -8.88 -10.50
CA MET A 26 -7.98 -7.76 -9.73
C MET A 26 -9.37 -8.05 -9.18
N VAL A 27 -10.24 -8.72 -9.95
CA VAL A 27 -11.56 -9.16 -9.45
C VAL A 27 -11.42 -10.13 -8.26
N VAL A 28 -10.42 -11.01 -8.30
CA VAL A 28 -10.14 -11.92 -7.19
C VAL A 28 -9.65 -11.15 -5.95
N ILE A 29 -8.72 -10.21 -6.14
CA ILE A 29 -8.16 -9.37 -5.07
C ILE A 29 -9.24 -8.52 -4.39
N GLU A 30 -10.15 -7.91 -5.14
CA GLU A 30 -11.27 -7.14 -4.59
C GLU A 30 -12.17 -8.03 -3.70
N ASN A 31 -12.51 -9.22 -4.16
CA ASN A 31 -13.27 -10.19 -3.36
C ASN A 31 -12.54 -10.61 -2.08
N ILE A 32 -11.22 -10.78 -2.13
CA ILE A 32 -10.40 -11.09 -0.94
C ILE A 32 -10.40 -9.91 0.04
N SER A 33 -10.23 -8.69 -0.45
CA SER A 33 -10.26 -7.47 0.37
C SER A 33 -11.57 -7.31 1.13
N ASP A 34 -12.71 -7.57 0.47
CA ASP A 34 -14.03 -7.55 1.11
C ASP A 34 -14.16 -8.61 2.22
N VAL A 35 -13.50 -9.74 2.04
CA VAL A 35 -13.47 -10.81 3.03
C VAL A 35 -12.60 -10.43 4.23
N LEU A 36 -11.49 -9.75 4.02
CA LEU A 36 -10.60 -9.30 5.10
C LEU A 36 -11.17 -8.11 5.88
N ALA A 37 -12.08 -7.36 5.30
CA ALA A 37 -12.64 -6.12 5.86
C ALA A 37 -13.56 -6.31 7.07
N GLY A 38 -14.02 -7.52 7.41
CA GLY A 38 -15.05 -7.72 8.41
C GLY A 38 -14.60 -8.51 9.63
N PHE A 39 -14.93 -8.00 10.82
CA PHE A 39 -15.02 -8.83 12.02
C PHE A 39 -16.24 -9.76 11.86
N ARG A 40 -15.99 -11.05 11.81
CA ARG A 40 -17.05 -12.04 11.70
C ARG A 40 -17.42 -12.57 13.05
N ILE A 41 -18.66 -13.09 13.15
CA ILE A 41 -19.11 -13.76 14.36
C ILE A 41 -18.19 -14.94 14.71
N SER A 42 -17.64 -15.63 13.70
CA SER A 42 -16.65 -16.70 13.91
C SER A 42 -15.33 -16.21 14.52
N ASP A 43 -14.94 -14.98 14.26
CA ASP A 43 -13.70 -14.39 14.80
C ASP A 43 -13.91 -13.92 16.24
N LEU A 44 -15.15 -13.49 16.56
CA LEU A 44 -15.55 -13.10 17.90
C LEU A 44 -15.79 -14.31 18.81
N TYR A 45 -16.22 -15.43 18.24
CA TYR A 45 -16.53 -16.67 18.97
C TYR A 45 -15.76 -17.86 18.39
N PRO A 46 -14.43 -17.91 18.53
CA PRO A 46 -13.58 -18.96 17.93
C PRO A 46 -13.87 -20.36 18.48
N SER A 47 -14.52 -20.45 19.65
CA SER A 47 -14.96 -21.72 20.25
C SER A 47 -16.06 -22.41 19.43
N LEU A 48 -16.81 -21.67 18.60
CA LEU A 48 -17.90 -22.19 17.78
C LEU A 48 -17.38 -22.69 16.42
N LYS A 49 -16.62 -23.79 16.43
CA LYS A 49 -15.92 -24.36 15.26
C LYS A 49 -16.82 -24.67 14.05
N LEU A 50 -18.13 -24.87 14.26
CA LEU A 50 -19.09 -25.17 13.18
C LEU A 50 -19.60 -23.92 12.47
N LEU A 51 -19.46 -22.74 13.05
CA LEU A 51 -19.99 -21.49 12.51
C LEU A 51 -19.50 -21.16 11.08
N PRO A 52 -18.21 -21.30 10.74
CA PRO A 52 -17.72 -21.05 9.38
C PRO A 52 -18.31 -22.02 8.33
N ALA A 53 -18.66 -23.23 8.72
CA ALA A 53 -19.29 -24.21 7.84
C ALA A 53 -20.78 -23.86 7.61
N LEU A 54 -21.51 -23.51 8.69
CA LEU A 54 -22.92 -23.16 8.63
C LEU A 54 -23.21 -21.87 7.86
N THR A 55 -22.29 -20.90 7.92
CA THR A 55 -22.40 -19.62 7.20
C THR A 55 -21.97 -19.70 5.72
N GLY A 56 -21.56 -20.87 5.24
CA GLY A 56 -21.03 -21.03 3.87
C GLY A 56 -19.68 -20.33 3.63
N PHE A 57 -19.09 -19.79 4.68
CA PHE A 57 -17.86 -19.00 4.59
C PHE A 57 -16.67 -19.82 4.07
N LYS A 58 -16.54 -21.06 4.55
CA LYS A 58 -15.49 -21.98 4.08
C LYS A 58 -15.59 -22.24 2.58
N ALA A 59 -16.81 -22.43 2.06
CA ALA A 59 -17.04 -22.64 0.63
C ALA A 59 -16.69 -21.36 -0.19
N LYS A 60 -17.02 -20.18 0.34
CA LYS A 60 -16.65 -18.90 -0.28
C LYS A 60 -15.13 -18.74 -0.37
N LEU A 61 -14.41 -19.00 0.70
CA LEU A 61 -12.93 -18.95 0.72
C LEU A 61 -12.31 -19.93 -0.27
N GLU A 62 -12.82 -21.16 -0.31
CA GLU A 62 -12.32 -22.19 -1.24
C GLU A 62 -12.54 -21.79 -2.70
N LYS A 63 -13.69 -21.19 -3.02
CA LYS A 63 -13.96 -20.66 -4.36
C LYS A 63 -12.97 -19.55 -4.75
N MET A 64 -12.69 -18.65 -3.80
CA MET A 64 -11.73 -17.55 -4.02
C MET A 64 -10.31 -18.08 -4.20
N ARG A 65 -9.90 -19.03 -3.36
CA ARG A 65 -8.60 -19.69 -3.49
C ARG A 65 -8.43 -20.34 -4.87
N LYS A 66 -9.41 -21.13 -5.32
CA LYS A 66 -9.37 -21.75 -6.64
C LYS A 66 -9.31 -20.73 -7.78
N ALA A 67 -10.04 -19.62 -7.68
CA ALA A 67 -9.98 -18.57 -8.68
C ALA A 67 -8.59 -17.90 -8.73
N SER A 68 -8.00 -17.62 -7.56
CA SER A 68 -6.63 -17.09 -7.46
C SER A 68 -5.61 -18.07 -8.03
N ASP A 69 -5.67 -19.34 -7.62
CA ASP A 69 -4.77 -20.39 -8.10
C ASP A 69 -4.83 -20.53 -9.62
N SER A 70 -6.03 -20.50 -10.21
CA SER A 70 -6.20 -20.64 -11.66
C SER A 70 -5.51 -19.53 -12.45
N VAL A 71 -5.62 -18.27 -11.99
CA VAL A 71 -4.94 -17.14 -12.66
C VAL A 71 -3.43 -17.23 -12.49
N LEU A 72 -2.96 -17.54 -11.28
CA LEU A 72 -1.53 -17.60 -10.99
C LEU A 72 -0.86 -18.81 -11.69
N ASP A 73 -1.56 -19.94 -11.83
CA ASP A 73 -1.07 -21.07 -12.61
C ASP A 73 -0.85 -20.69 -14.08
N GLN A 74 -1.76 -19.93 -14.67
CA GLN A 74 -1.59 -19.42 -16.04
C GLN A 74 -0.38 -18.49 -16.14
N VAL A 75 -0.25 -17.51 -15.21
CA VAL A 75 0.90 -16.61 -15.17
C VAL A 75 2.22 -17.38 -15.09
N ILE A 76 2.32 -18.35 -14.19
CA ILE A 76 3.54 -19.15 -13.99
C ILE A 76 3.85 -19.98 -15.22
N GLU A 77 2.85 -20.60 -15.86
CA GLU A 77 3.06 -21.42 -17.07
C GLU A 77 3.46 -20.57 -18.27
N ASP A 78 2.90 -19.38 -18.42
CA ASP A 78 3.31 -18.42 -19.44
C ASP A 78 4.78 -18.01 -19.29
N HIS A 79 5.23 -17.76 -18.06
CA HIS A 79 6.65 -17.45 -17.78
C HIS A 79 7.55 -18.64 -18.09
N LYS A 80 7.17 -19.85 -17.66
CA LYS A 80 7.92 -21.08 -17.96
C LYS A 80 7.99 -21.35 -19.47
N SER A 81 6.89 -21.13 -20.20
CA SER A 81 6.83 -21.30 -21.64
C SER A 81 7.72 -20.30 -22.39
N ARG A 82 7.72 -19.02 -21.98
CA ARG A 82 8.62 -17.99 -22.52
C ARG A 82 10.10 -18.35 -22.31
N ARG A 83 10.46 -18.84 -21.13
CA ARG A 83 11.81 -19.31 -20.80
C ARG A 83 12.25 -20.48 -21.67
N ARG A 84 11.39 -21.52 -21.85
CA ARG A 84 11.67 -22.68 -22.71
C ARG A 84 11.88 -22.28 -24.17
N ALA A 85 11.17 -21.25 -24.62
CA ALA A 85 11.30 -20.73 -25.99
C ALA A 85 12.54 -19.82 -26.18
N GLY A 86 13.41 -19.67 -25.19
CA GLY A 86 14.60 -18.80 -25.26
C GLY A 86 14.27 -17.31 -25.40
N ARG A 87 13.02 -16.93 -25.11
CA ARG A 87 12.53 -15.55 -25.18
C ARG A 87 12.71 -14.77 -23.87
N ASN A 88 13.70 -15.13 -23.06
CA ASN A 88 14.25 -14.21 -22.06
C ASN A 88 14.98 -13.14 -22.88
N GLY A 89 14.21 -12.13 -23.34
CA GLY A 89 14.67 -11.17 -24.33
C GLY A 89 15.91 -10.44 -23.84
N ASP A 90 16.91 -10.37 -24.68
CA ASP A 90 17.99 -9.38 -24.56
C ASP A 90 17.33 -8.01 -24.35
N GLY A 91 17.36 -7.50 -23.10
CA GLY A 91 16.87 -6.18 -22.73
C GLY A 91 15.51 -6.09 -22.00
N GLU A 92 14.72 -7.16 -21.85
CA GLU A 92 13.54 -7.12 -20.97
C GLU A 92 13.97 -7.32 -19.52
N LYS A 93 13.54 -6.41 -18.62
CA LYS A 93 13.81 -6.51 -17.19
C LYS A 93 12.99 -7.66 -16.61
N GLU A 94 13.64 -8.49 -15.78
CA GLU A 94 12.98 -9.56 -15.02
C GLU A 94 11.87 -8.97 -14.13
N ASP A 95 10.72 -9.61 -14.14
CA ASP A 95 9.64 -9.34 -13.19
C ASP A 95 9.74 -10.23 -11.94
N LEU A 96 8.82 -10.04 -10.98
CA LEU A 96 8.85 -10.80 -9.73
C LEU A 96 8.72 -12.31 -9.94
N VAL A 97 7.84 -12.74 -10.85
CA VAL A 97 7.64 -14.17 -11.13
C VAL A 97 8.88 -14.77 -11.75
N ASP A 98 9.57 -14.04 -12.64
CA ASP A 98 10.85 -14.47 -13.21
C ASP A 98 11.91 -14.66 -12.13
N VAL A 99 12.05 -13.69 -11.22
CA VAL A 99 13.00 -13.76 -10.10
C VAL A 99 12.69 -14.98 -9.20
N LEU A 100 11.42 -15.19 -8.85
CA LEU A 100 11.00 -16.29 -7.99
C LEU A 100 11.22 -17.66 -8.66
N LEU A 101 10.99 -17.77 -9.97
CA LEU A 101 11.29 -18.99 -10.75
C LEU A 101 12.81 -19.25 -10.80
N ASN A 102 13.64 -18.21 -10.96
CA ASN A 102 15.09 -18.34 -10.89
C ASN A 102 15.57 -18.83 -9.51
N LEU A 103 14.96 -18.34 -8.44
CA LEU A 103 15.26 -18.79 -7.08
C LEU A 103 14.81 -20.23 -6.85
N GLN A 104 13.67 -20.64 -7.44
CA GLN A 104 13.19 -22.02 -7.41
C GLN A 104 14.19 -22.99 -8.05
N GLU A 105 14.72 -22.63 -9.21
CA GLU A 105 15.69 -23.47 -9.95
C GLU A 105 17.05 -23.56 -9.24
N LYS A 106 17.53 -22.43 -8.69
CA LYS A 106 18.86 -22.37 -8.02
C LYS A 106 18.90 -23.05 -6.67
N GLN A 107 17.80 -23.19 -5.97
CA GLN A 107 17.66 -23.82 -4.62
C GLN A 107 18.72 -23.36 -3.57
N ASN A 108 19.16 -22.10 -3.66
CA ASN A 108 20.30 -21.58 -2.88
C ASN A 108 19.92 -20.80 -1.61
N LEU A 109 18.62 -20.75 -1.26
CA LEU A 109 18.13 -19.93 -0.13
C LEU A 109 18.03 -20.71 1.20
N GLY A 110 18.40 -22.00 1.25
CA GLY A 110 18.21 -22.84 2.45
C GLY A 110 16.75 -23.16 2.77
N VAL A 111 15.80 -22.58 2.04
CA VAL A 111 14.36 -22.85 2.13
C VAL A 111 13.84 -23.13 0.70
N PRO A 112 13.08 -24.21 0.48
CA PRO A 112 12.58 -24.55 -0.85
C PRO A 112 11.53 -23.53 -1.31
N ILE A 113 11.73 -22.95 -2.49
CA ILE A 113 10.73 -22.12 -3.16
C ILE A 113 9.84 -23.03 -4.00
N THR A 114 8.66 -23.38 -3.50
CA THR A 114 7.69 -24.18 -4.25
C THR A 114 6.79 -23.30 -5.11
N THR A 115 6.02 -23.90 -6.02
CA THR A 115 5.03 -23.16 -6.83
C THR A 115 3.99 -22.48 -5.93
N GLU A 116 3.59 -23.10 -4.83
CA GLU A 116 2.67 -22.54 -3.85
C GLU A 116 3.27 -21.31 -3.16
N VAL A 117 4.57 -21.32 -2.87
CA VAL A 117 5.28 -20.16 -2.31
C VAL A 117 5.31 -19.01 -3.32
N ILE A 118 5.57 -19.29 -4.61
CA ILE A 118 5.52 -18.27 -5.68
C ILE A 118 4.13 -17.65 -5.75
N LYS A 119 3.07 -18.47 -5.79
CA LYS A 119 1.67 -17.98 -5.78
C LYS A 119 1.37 -17.12 -4.56
N ALA A 120 1.79 -17.55 -3.37
CA ALA A 120 1.55 -16.83 -2.13
C ALA A 120 2.22 -15.44 -2.15
N ILE A 121 3.52 -15.37 -2.45
CA ILE A 121 4.27 -14.10 -2.52
C ILE A 121 3.65 -13.15 -3.54
N THR A 122 3.30 -13.68 -4.71
CA THR A 122 2.69 -12.88 -5.78
C THR A 122 1.32 -12.34 -5.36
N SER A 123 0.48 -13.17 -4.75
CA SER A 123 -0.84 -12.74 -4.22
C SER A 123 -0.69 -11.68 -3.13
N GLU A 124 0.27 -11.84 -2.22
CA GLU A 124 0.55 -10.87 -1.16
C GLU A 124 0.97 -9.52 -1.73
N MET A 125 1.81 -9.50 -2.76
CA MET A 125 2.25 -8.25 -3.41
C MET A 125 1.06 -7.46 -3.99
N PHE A 126 0.12 -8.14 -4.65
CA PHE A 126 -1.08 -7.49 -5.19
C PHE A 126 -2.01 -7.00 -4.08
N LEU A 127 -2.34 -7.88 -3.14
CA LEU A 127 -3.27 -7.57 -2.05
C LEU A 127 -2.77 -6.41 -1.20
N ALA A 128 -1.51 -6.44 -0.80
CA ALA A 128 -0.93 -5.43 0.07
C ALA A 128 -0.55 -4.15 -0.68
N GLY A 129 0.00 -4.26 -1.90
CA GLY A 129 0.58 -3.12 -2.61
C GLY A 129 -0.43 -2.17 -3.24
N ILE A 130 -1.59 -2.67 -3.67
CA ILE A 130 -2.57 -1.85 -4.41
C ILE A 130 -3.44 -1.05 -3.45
N GLU A 131 -4.12 -1.71 -2.53
CA GLU A 131 -5.11 -1.07 -1.67
C GLU A 131 -4.48 -0.07 -0.70
N THR A 132 -3.38 -0.42 -0.07
CA THR A 132 -2.72 0.45 0.91
C THR A 132 -2.17 1.71 0.24
N SER A 133 -1.47 1.57 -0.89
CA SER A 133 -0.90 2.71 -1.62
C SER A 133 -1.99 3.64 -2.17
N THR A 134 -3.09 3.08 -2.69
CA THR A 134 -4.25 3.86 -3.13
C THR A 134 -4.85 4.66 -1.96
N THR A 135 -5.03 4.02 -0.82
CA THR A 135 -5.58 4.65 0.39
C THR A 135 -4.69 5.80 0.87
N VAL A 136 -3.36 5.62 0.89
CA VAL A 136 -2.43 6.72 1.25
C VAL A 136 -2.59 7.90 0.31
N MET A 137 -2.59 7.67 -1.01
CA MET A 137 -2.73 8.75 -2.00
C MET A 137 -4.05 9.50 -1.86
N GLU A 138 -5.16 8.80 -1.59
CA GLU A 138 -6.46 9.44 -1.35
C GLU A 138 -6.45 10.34 -0.11
N TRP A 139 -5.84 9.88 0.99
CA TRP A 139 -5.72 10.68 2.21
C TRP A 139 -4.81 11.89 2.02
N VAL A 140 -3.63 11.71 1.38
CA VAL A 140 -2.69 12.79 1.08
C VAL A 140 -3.34 13.87 0.22
N MET A 141 -3.99 13.47 -0.90
CA MET A 141 -4.69 14.43 -1.76
C MET A 141 -5.80 15.17 -1.01
N SER A 142 -6.58 14.45 -0.19
CA SER A 142 -7.65 15.05 0.60
C SER A 142 -7.14 16.06 1.62
N ALA A 143 -6.05 15.73 2.30
CA ALA A 143 -5.43 16.63 3.28
C ALA A 143 -4.86 17.89 2.61
N MET A 144 -4.18 17.73 1.47
CA MET A 144 -3.65 18.87 0.70
C MET A 144 -4.76 19.80 0.18
N ILE A 145 -5.87 19.22 -0.31
CA ILE A 145 -6.99 20.03 -0.82
C ILE A 145 -7.66 20.82 0.31
N ASN A 146 -7.75 20.26 1.51
CA ASN A 146 -8.32 20.94 2.67
C ASN A 146 -7.39 22.03 3.26
N ASP A 147 -6.08 21.93 3.02
CA ASP A 147 -5.10 22.96 3.39
C ASP A 147 -4.39 23.49 2.13
N SER A 148 -4.96 24.57 1.56
CA SER A 148 -4.43 25.18 0.33
C SER A 148 -2.99 25.65 0.46
N ARG A 149 -2.52 26.02 1.65
CA ARG A 149 -1.13 26.39 1.94
C ARG A 149 -0.21 25.20 1.69
N VAL A 150 -0.60 24.03 2.19
CA VAL A 150 0.18 22.77 2.02
C VAL A 150 0.22 22.38 0.56
N LEU A 151 -0.94 22.42 -0.13
CA LEU A 151 -1.02 22.10 -1.55
C LEU A 151 -0.10 23.00 -2.39
N GLN A 152 -0.21 24.32 -2.21
CA GLN A 152 0.61 25.30 -2.96
C GLN A 152 2.10 25.07 -2.74
N LYS A 153 2.52 24.84 -1.51
CA LYS A 153 3.93 24.60 -1.17
C LYS A 153 4.44 23.30 -1.80
N ALA A 154 3.65 22.21 -1.75
CA ALA A 154 4.00 20.96 -2.42
C ALA A 154 4.06 21.09 -3.94
N GLN A 155 3.11 21.81 -4.55
CA GLN A 155 3.12 22.11 -5.99
C GLN A 155 4.35 22.93 -6.38
N GLN A 156 4.69 23.95 -5.60
CA GLN A 156 5.87 24.79 -5.86
C GLN A 156 7.15 23.95 -5.83
N GLU A 157 7.35 23.10 -4.81
CA GLU A 157 8.51 22.22 -4.74
C GLU A 157 8.59 21.30 -5.97
N VAL A 158 7.50 20.60 -6.27
CA VAL A 158 7.48 19.64 -7.39
C VAL A 158 7.71 20.33 -8.73
N ARG A 159 7.08 21.48 -8.95
CA ARG A 159 7.23 22.28 -10.18
C ARG A 159 8.64 22.88 -10.31
N GLN A 160 9.27 23.22 -9.21
CA GLN A 160 10.67 23.68 -9.20
C GLN A 160 11.63 22.55 -9.56
N VAL A 161 11.45 21.37 -8.98
CA VAL A 161 12.33 20.20 -9.19
C VAL A 161 12.21 19.64 -10.60
N TYR A 162 10.99 19.59 -11.15
CA TYR A 162 10.74 19.00 -12.48
C TYR A 162 10.60 20.02 -13.61
N GLY A 163 10.40 21.30 -13.33
CA GLY A 163 10.16 22.34 -14.33
C GLY A 163 11.40 22.92 -14.98
N GLY A 164 12.60 22.56 -14.53
CA GLY A 164 13.87 23.14 -14.99
C GLY A 164 14.52 22.50 -16.22
N ASP A 165 13.96 21.43 -16.77
CA ASP A 165 14.52 20.73 -17.92
C ASP A 165 13.85 21.17 -19.24
N ASP A 166 14.66 21.54 -20.24
CA ASP A 166 14.31 22.07 -21.57
C ASP A 166 13.29 21.18 -22.36
N GLY A 167 12.06 21.07 -21.91
CA GLY A 167 10.94 20.46 -22.65
C GLY A 167 11.01 18.94 -22.87
N LYS A 168 12.03 18.23 -22.36
CA LYS A 168 12.17 16.78 -22.38
C LYS A 168 11.95 16.17 -20.98
N ASN A 169 10.94 16.68 -20.28
CA ASN A 169 10.66 16.24 -18.92
C ASN A 169 10.19 14.77 -18.88
N HIS A 170 11.13 13.86 -18.76
CA HIS A 170 10.81 12.53 -18.26
C HIS A 170 10.53 12.64 -16.76
N PHE A 171 9.26 12.72 -16.41
CA PHE A 171 8.83 12.56 -15.04
C PHE A 171 9.29 11.17 -14.58
N GLY A 172 10.24 11.10 -13.67
CA GLY A 172 10.89 9.83 -13.31
C GLY A 172 11.40 9.80 -11.88
N GLU A 173 11.86 8.61 -11.47
CA GLU A 173 12.29 8.35 -10.10
C GLU A 173 13.55 9.13 -9.68
N ALA A 174 14.40 9.53 -10.63
CA ALA A 174 15.72 10.10 -10.34
C ALA A 174 15.71 11.39 -9.49
N LYS A 175 14.61 12.13 -9.50
CA LYS A 175 14.48 13.39 -8.75
C LYS A 175 13.57 13.27 -7.51
N LEU A 176 13.01 12.09 -7.24
CA LEU A 176 12.09 11.91 -6.10
C LEU A 176 12.73 12.29 -4.76
N ASP A 177 14.01 11.99 -4.57
CA ASP A 177 14.71 12.28 -3.31
C ASP A 177 14.87 13.78 -3.02
N GLN A 178 14.64 14.65 -4.02
CA GLN A 178 14.66 16.11 -3.89
C GLN A 178 13.34 16.68 -3.34
N LEU A 179 12.25 15.90 -3.37
CA LEU A 179 10.91 16.32 -2.93
C LEU A 179 10.74 16.16 -1.41
N LYS A 180 11.42 16.99 -0.64
CA LYS A 180 11.46 16.90 0.82
C LYS A 180 10.15 17.30 1.48
N TYR A 181 9.50 18.35 0.97
CA TYR A 181 8.23 18.80 1.53
C TYR A 181 7.10 17.80 1.22
N LEU A 182 7.08 17.22 0.03
CA LEU A 182 6.13 16.15 -0.29
C LEU A 182 6.34 14.93 0.60
N ASP A 183 7.59 14.58 0.98
CA ASP A 183 7.86 13.52 1.96
C ASP A 183 7.20 13.82 3.32
N MET A 184 7.33 15.07 3.80
CA MET A 184 6.69 15.50 5.05
C MET A 184 5.16 15.44 4.97
N VAL A 185 4.58 15.82 3.85
CA VAL A 185 3.13 15.75 3.61
C VAL A 185 2.64 14.29 3.65
N ILE A 186 3.37 13.38 3.01
CA ILE A 186 3.05 11.95 3.01
C ILE A 186 3.20 11.37 4.42
N ALA A 187 4.29 11.70 5.13
CA ALA A 187 4.53 11.24 6.49
C ALA A 187 3.43 11.70 7.46
N GLU A 188 3.03 12.96 7.39
CA GLU A 188 1.96 13.50 8.22
C GLU A 188 0.61 12.86 7.91
N SER A 189 0.35 12.57 6.63
CA SER A 189 -0.84 11.81 6.26
C SER A 189 -0.81 10.37 6.79
N LEU A 190 0.32 9.70 6.74
CA LEU A 190 0.50 8.36 7.32
C LEU A 190 0.37 8.37 8.84
N ARG A 191 0.79 9.45 9.51
CA ARG A 191 0.61 9.63 10.94
C ARG A 191 -0.86 9.74 11.31
N LEU A 192 -1.61 10.62 10.64
CA LEU A 192 -3.03 10.86 10.94
C LEU A 192 -3.96 9.78 10.37
N HIS A 193 -3.64 9.25 9.20
CA HIS A 193 -4.49 8.31 8.49
C HIS A 193 -3.71 7.07 8.04
N PRO A 194 -3.12 6.30 8.99
CA PRO A 194 -2.43 5.07 8.63
C PRO A 194 -3.41 4.09 7.98
N PRO A 195 -3.06 3.46 6.84
CA PRO A 195 -3.93 2.49 6.18
C PRO A 195 -4.33 1.33 7.10
N LEU A 196 -3.41 0.92 7.98
CA LEU A 196 -3.63 -0.14 8.97
C LEU A 196 -3.51 0.44 10.40
N PRO A 197 -4.58 1.06 10.94
CA PRO A 197 -4.53 1.77 12.23
C PRO A 197 -4.24 0.86 13.43
N LEU A 198 -4.58 -0.42 13.32
CA LEU A 198 -4.31 -1.43 14.34
C LEU A 198 -3.16 -2.38 13.97
N LEU A 199 -2.45 -2.08 12.89
CA LEU A 199 -1.48 -2.95 12.24
C LEU A 199 -2.06 -4.35 11.95
N ILE A 200 -1.19 -5.32 11.66
CA ILE A 200 -1.61 -6.71 11.48
C ILE A 200 -1.52 -7.41 12.82
N PRO A 201 -2.60 -8.04 13.31
CA PRO A 201 -2.60 -8.78 14.56
C PRO A 201 -1.48 -9.83 14.62
N ARG A 202 -0.90 -10.01 15.79
CA ARG A 202 0.15 -10.98 16.08
C ARG A 202 -0.37 -12.02 17.05
N GLU A 203 0.08 -13.25 16.92
CA GLU A 203 -0.18 -14.31 17.88
C GLU A 203 1.10 -14.61 18.67
N ASN A 204 1.00 -14.56 20.00
CA ASN A 204 2.10 -14.98 20.85
C ASN A 204 2.23 -16.51 20.83
N ARG A 205 3.40 -17.02 20.47
CA ARG A 205 3.73 -18.45 20.48
C ARG A 205 4.74 -18.85 21.54
N ASP A 206 5.29 -17.88 22.26
CA ASP A 206 6.31 -18.10 23.26
C ASP A 206 5.69 -18.16 24.67
N LYS A 207 6.22 -19.06 25.53
CA LYS A 207 5.69 -19.29 26.89
C LYS A 207 6.08 -18.21 27.90
N ASN A 208 7.12 -17.41 27.64
CA ASN A 208 7.71 -16.48 28.61
C ASN A 208 7.70 -15.04 28.10
N VAL A 209 6.58 -14.59 27.56
CA VAL A 209 6.46 -13.20 27.11
C VAL A 209 5.78 -12.38 28.18
N SER A 210 6.45 -11.32 28.62
CA SER A 210 5.88 -10.33 29.51
C SER A 210 5.85 -8.94 28.84
N PHE A 211 4.83 -8.18 29.14
CA PHE A 211 4.70 -6.79 28.72
C PHE A 211 4.41 -5.93 29.95
N GLY A 212 5.43 -5.22 30.42
CA GLY A 212 5.38 -4.53 31.71
C GLY A 212 5.14 -5.53 32.83
N SER A 213 4.05 -5.35 33.60
CA SER A 213 3.62 -6.26 34.68
C SER A 213 2.71 -7.40 34.21
N TYR A 214 2.39 -7.48 32.93
CA TYR A 214 1.46 -8.48 32.39
C TYR A 214 2.21 -9.66 31.79
N GLU A 215 1.75 -10.86 32.09
CA GLU A 215 2.17 -12.09 31.41
C GLU A 215 1.25 -12.32 30.21
N VAL A 216 1.85 -12.54 29.04
CA VAL A 216 1.11 -12.79 27.80
C VAL A 216 1.10 -14.30 27.53
N SER A 217 -0.05 -14.93 27.69
CA SER A 217 -0.21 -16.36 27.47
C SER A 217 0.05 -16.75 26.02
N VAL A 218 0.46 -18.01 25.81
CA VAL A 218 0.55 -18.60 24.46
C VAL A 218 -0.81 -18.53 23.75
N ASN A 219 -0.80 -18.32 22.44
CA ASN A 219 -1.98 -18.14 21.58
C ASN A 219 -2.79 -16.85 21.87
N THR A 220 -2.21 -15.90 22.60
CA THR A 220 -2.82 -14.59 22.79
C THR A 220 -2.62 -13.74 21.51
N ASN A 221 -3.72 -13.18 21.00
CA ASN A 221 -3.67 -12.20 19.93
C ASN A 221 -3.26 -10.84 20.49
N VAL A 222 -2.19 -10.27 19.92
CA VAL A 222 -1.66 -8.95 20.26
C VAL A 222 -1.95 -7.98 19.12
N ILE A 223 -2.60 -6.88 19.44
CA ILE A 223 -2.93 -5.80 18.49
C ILE A 223 -2.19 -4.54 18.93
N VAL A 224 -1.47 -3.91 18.00
CA VAL A 224 -0.77 -2.64 18.24
C VAL A 224 -1.62 -1.49 17.68
N ASN A 225 -2.04 -0.59 18.56
CA ASN A 225 -2.85 0.57 18.19
C ASN A 225 -1.96 1.71 17.66
N ALA A 226 -1.51 1.59 16.41
CA ALA A 226 -0.70 2.61 15.75
C ALA A 226 -1.44 3.95 15.61
N TRP A 227 -2.77 3.92 15.46
CA TRP A 227 -3.59 5.13 15.41
C TRP A 227 -3.48 5.95 16.69
N ALA A 228 -3.53 5.30 17.86
CA ALA A 228 -3.38 5.99 19.14
C ALA A 228 -1.95 6.46 19.38
N ILE A 229 -0.94 5.65 19.02
CA ILE A 229 0.48 6.01 19.14
C ILE A 229 0.77 7.27 18.32
N ASN A 230 0.28 7.32 17.09
CA ASN A 230 0.47 8.44 16.17
C ASN A 230 -0.25 9.73 16.60
N ARG A 231 -1.10 9.67 17.65
CA ARG A 231 -1.86 10.80 18.20
C ARG A 231 -1.56 11.07 19.68
N ASP A 232 -0.60 10.38 20.24
CA ASP A 232 -0.26 10.55 21.66
C ASP A 232 0.38 11.93 21.89
N PRO A 233 -0.26 12.81 22.70
CA PRO A 233 0.24 14.16 22.92
C PRO A 233 1.59 14.21 23.66
N ARG A 234 2.04 13.10 24.26
CA ARG A 234 3.37 13.00 24.84
C ARG A 234 4.48 13.07 23.80
N TYR A 235 4.19 12.68 22.56
CA TYR A 235 5.14 12.65 21.45
C TYR A 235 4.81 13.65 20.35
N TRP A 236 3.52 13.99 20.18
CA TRP A 236 3.04 14.79 19.06
C TRP A 236 2.34 16.07 19.54
N THR A 237 3.02 17.19 19.45
CA THR A 237 2.40 18.50 19.73
C THR A 237 1.30 18.79 18.73
N GLU A 238 0.12 19.28 19.18
CA GLU A 238 -1.06 19.45 18.35
C GLU A 238 -1.39 18.18 17.55
N ALA A 239 -1.47 17.05 18.24
CA ALA A 239 -1.51 15.70 17.65
C ALA A 239 -2.59 15.50 16.58
N GLU A 240 -3.74 16.16 16.69
CA GLU A 240 -4.85 16.05 15.72
C GLU A 240 -4.74 17.02 14.53
N ARG A 241 -3.81 17.96 14.57
CA ARG A 241 -3.62 18.93 13.50
C ARG A 241 -2.76 18.34 12.39
N PHE A 242 -3.19 18.50 11.13
CA PHE A 242 -2.38 18.19 9.96
C PHE A 242 -1.32 19.28 9.77
N PHE A 243 -0.07 18.96 10.09
CA PHE A 243 1.05 19.89 10.11
C PHE A 243 2.34 19.22 9.62
N PRO A 244 2.57 19.15 8.29
CA PRO A 244 3.74 18.48 7.70
C PRO A 244 5.08 19.01 8.21
N GLU A 245 5.14 20.30 8.55
CA GLU A 245 6.36 20.96 9.03
C GLU A 245 6.88 20.41 10.36
N ARG A 246 6.11 19.57 11.08
CA ARG A 246 6.63 18.86 12.26
C ARG A 246 7.81 17.94 11.96
N PHE A 247 7.96 17.53 10.68
CA PHE A 247 9.05 16.69 10.23
C PHE A 247 10.27 17.46 9.70
N VAL A 248 10.31 18.79 9.80
CA VAL A 248 11.46 19.59 9.35
C VAL A 248 12.74 19.21 10.09
N ASP A 249 12.66 19.15 11.43
CA ASP A 249 13.82 18.85 12.29
C ASP A 249 13.81 17.41 12.81
N CYS A 250 12.86 16.59 12.33
CA CYS A 250 12.73 15.19 12.68
C CYS A 250 12.88 14.34 11.42
N PRO A 251 13.97 13.57 11.28
CA PRO A 251 14.13 12.70 10.14
C PRO A 251 12.96 11.72 10.01
N ILE A 252 12.36 11.65 8.83
CA ILE A 252 11.31 10.67 8.55
C ILE A 252 11.96 9.30 8.47
N ASP A 253 11.80 8.51 9.51
CA ASP A 253 12.30 7.16 9.56
C ASP A 253 11.14 6.15 9.53
N TYR A 254 11.03 5.43 8.42
CA TYR A 254 10.09 4.32 8.26
C TYR A 254 10.68 2.97 8.72
N THR A 255 11.94 2.94 9.17
CA THR A 255 12.63 1.71 9.58
C THR A 255 12.32 1.29 11.02
N SER A 256 11.52 2.10 11.72
CA SER A 256 10.98 1.82 13.07
C SER A 256 12.02 1.80 14.19
N THR A 257 13.07 2.59 14.07
CA THR A 257 13.94 2.88 15.21
C THR A 257 13.22 3.77 16.21
N ASP A 258 12.31 4.62 15.72
CA ASP A 258 11.45 5.46 16.52
C ASP A 258 10.02 4.89 16.60
N LEU A 259 9.67 4.29 17.73
CA LEU A 259 8.40 3.61 17.93
C LEU A 259 7.20 4.56 18.06
N GLN A 260 7.40 5.86 18.12
CA GLN A 260 6.30 6.84 18.08
C GLN A 260 5.71 7.01 16.66
N PHE A 261 6.43 6.56 15.60
CA PHE A 261 5.98 6.64 14.22
C PHE A 261 6.19 5.31 13.49
N ILE A 262 5.18 4.44 13.50
CA ILE A 262 5.26 3.07 12.96
C ILE A 262 4.19 2.78 11.90
N PRO A 263 4.02 3.60 10.86
CA PRO A 263 2.96 3.39 9.84
C PRO A 263 3.11 2.09 9.07
N PHE A 264 4.32 1.53 9.03
CA PHE A 264 4.65 0.26 8.37
C PHE A 264 4.89 -0.91 9.35
N GLY A 265 4.51 -0.73 10.63
CA GLY A 265 4.84 -1.66 11.69
C GLY A 265 6.29 -1.57 12.12
N ALA A 266 6.75 -2.52 12.93
CA ALA A 266 8.10 -2.54 13.50
C ALA A 266 8.63 -3.97 13.64
N GLY A 267 9.97 -4.09 13.80
CA GLY A 267 10.66 -5.35 14.09
C GLY A 267 10.70 -6.31 12.90
N ARG A 268 10.86 -7.61 13.20
CA ARG A 268 11.07 -8.68 12.21
C ARG A 268 9.92 -8.86 11.19
N ARG A 269 8.76 -8.29 11.45
CA ARG A 269 7.55 -8.38 10.62
C ARG A 269 7.10 -7.02 10.10
N MET A 270 8.01 -6.06 10.05
CA MET A 270 7.81 -4.78 9.39
C MET A 270 7.44 -5.00 7.91
N CYS A 271 6.72 -4.06 7.32
CA CYS A 271 6.30 -4.12 5.92
C CYS A 271 7.51 -4.28 4.98
N PRO A 272 7.55 -5.33 4.15
CA PRO A 272 8.65 -5.52 3.19
C PRO A 272 8.54 -4.59 1.99
N GLY A 273 7.35 -4.01 1.74
CA GLY A 273 7.04 -3.19 0.58
C GLY A 273 7.25 -1.68 0.78
N VAL A 274 7.89 -1.21 1.85
CA VAL A 274 8.04 0.22 2.15
C VAL A 274 8.66 0.97 0.97
N SER A 275 9.80 0.52 0.46
CA SER A 275 10.50 1.17 -0.64
C SER A 275 9.65 1.21 -1.93
N PHE A 276 9.03 0.10 -2.28
CA PHE A 276 8.19 -0.01 -3.46
C PHE A 276 6.93 0.86 -3.35
N GLY A 277 6.18 0.74 -2.24
CA GLY A 277 4.96 1.49 -2.02
C GLY A 277 5.18 2.99 -1.93
N MET A 278 6.22 3.43 -1.22
CA MET A 278 6.53 4.86 -1.08
C MET A 278 6.94 5.49 -2.40
N LYS A 279 7.68 4.79 -3.26
CA LYS A 279 8.02 5.28 -4.61
C LYS A 279 6.76 5.45 -5.47
N ILE A 280 5.85 4.47 -5.46
CA ILE A 280 4.57 4.56 -6.19
C ILE A 280 3.77 5.77 -5.70
N VAL A 281 3.58 5.90 -4.40
CA VAL A 281 2.81 6.99 -3.78
C VAL A 281 3.43 8.33 -4.15
N LYS A 282 4.72 8.51 -3.94
CA LYS A 282 5.43 9.76 -4.15
C LYS A 282 5.44 10.17 -5.63
N LEU A 283 5.76 9.24 -6.54
CA LEU A 283 5.80 9.51 -7.98
C LEU A 283 4.40 9.87 -8.52
N THR A 284 3.38 9.14 -8.11
CA THR A 284 2.01 9.40 -8.55
C THR A 284 1.50 10.74 -8.04
N LEU A 285 1.68 11.05 -6.75
CA LEU A 285 1.28 12.32 -6.17
C LEU A 285 2.04 13.49 -6.81
N ALA A 286 3.37 13.37 -6.97
CA ALA A 286 4.17 14.38 -7.63
C ALA A 286 3.69 14.64 -9.06
N SER A 287 3.38 13.58 -9.84
CA SER A 287 2.82 13.74 -11.19
C SER A 287 1.48 14.46 -11.18
N LEU A 288 0.57 14.12 -10.26
CA LEU A 288 -0.75 14.74 -10.16
C LEU A 288 -0.67 16.24 -9.83
N ILE A 289 0.19 16.65 -8.90
CA ILE A 289 0.31 18.05 -8.50
C ILE A 289 1.24 18.86 -9.40
N PHE A 290 2.09 18.21 -10.21
CA PHE A 290 2.88 18.85 -11.25
C PHE A 290 2.00 19.31 -12.43
N HIS A 291 1.21 18.35 -12.97
CA HIS A 291 0.46 18.60 -14.20
C HIS A 291 -0.86 19.34 -14.00
N PHE A 292 -1.42 19.31 -12.80
CA PHE A 292 -2.76 19.84 -12.54
C PHE A 292 -2.81 20.75 -11.31
N ASP A 293 -3.61 21.81 -11.43
CA ASP A 293 -4.24 22.45 -10.31
C ASP A 293 -5.56 21.72 -10.01
N TRP A 294 -5.98 21.75 -8.75
CA TRP A 294 -7.11 20.96 -8.31
C TRP A 294 -8.18 21.83 -7.69
N LYS A 295 -9.45 21.60 -8.07
CA LYS A 295 -10.62 22.27 -7.49
C LYS A 295 -11.61 21.26 -6.97
N LEU A 296 -12.37 21.68 -5.95
CA LEU A 296 -13.54 20.96 -5.50
C LEU A 296 -14.69 21.14 -6.49
N PRO A 297 -15.60 20.15 -6.63
CA PRO A 297 -16.85 20.29 -7.35
C PRO A 297 -17.68 21.47 -6.81
N ALA A 298 -18.54 22.04 -7.66
CA ALA A 298 -19.40 23.15 -7.29
C ALA A 298 -20.24 22.82 -6.04
N GLY A 299 -20.30 23.78 -5.09
CA GLY A 299 -21.02 23.64 -3.84
C GLY A 299 -20.24 22.96 -2.70
N GLN A 300 -19.08 22.37 -2.97
CA GLN A 300 -18.22 21.82 -1.90
C GLN A 300 -17.18 22.86 -1.45
N LYS A 301 -17.09 23.08 -0.14
CA LYS A 301 -16.08 23.97 0.46
C LYS A 301 -14.89 23.19 1.03
N ASN A 302 -15.13 21.99 1.55
CA ASN A 302 -14.12 21.12 2.16
C ASN A 302 -14.39 19.67 1.80
N ILE A 303 -13.35 18.85 1.88
CA ILE A 303 -13.44 17.40 1.77
C ILE A 303 -13.76 16.83 3.15
N ASN A 304 -14.77 15.97 3.21
CA ASN A 304 -15.08 15.20 4.41
C ASN A 304 -13.96 14.18 4.68
N MET A 305 -13.33 14.27 5.85
CA MET A 305 -12.21 13.42 6.27
C MET A 305 -12.66 12.20 7.11
N THR A 306 -13.94 11.84 7.09
CA THR A 306 -14.43 10.64 7.78
C THR A 306 -13.88 9.38 7.12
N GLY A 307 -13.29 8.52 7.95
CA GLY A 307 -12.80 7.21 7.55
C GLY A 307 -13.86 6.12 7.69
N CYS A 308 -13.73 5.08 6.90
CA CYS A 308 -14.46 3.83 7.01
C CYS A 308 -13.46 2.68 7.15
N PHE A 309 -13.61 1.89 8.21
CA PHE A 309 -12.76 0.72 8.44
C PHE A 309 -13.21 -0.43 7.53
N ARG A 310 -12.30 -0.87 6.66
CA ARG A 310 -12.40 -2.09 5.87
C ARG A 310 -11.11 -2.90 6.08
N ALA A 311 -10.57 -3.54 5.06
CA ALA A 311 -9.21 -4.12 5.16
C ALA A 311 -8.18 -3.01 5.47
N THR A 312 -8.40 -1.81 4.93
CA THR A 312 -7.68 -0.58 5.26
C THR A 312 -8.64 0.49 5.80
N LEU A 313 -8.11 1.50 6.48
CA LEU A 313 -8.86 2.71 6.86
C LEU A 313 -9.01 3.61 5.64
N ARG A 314 -10.01 3.37 4.83
CA ARG A 314 -10.35 4.17 3.65
C ARG A 314 -11.21 5.38 4.01
N ARG A 315 -11.27 6.31 3.09
CA ARG A 315 -12.27 7.38 3.13
C ARG A 315 -13.68 6.78 2.99
N GLN A 316 -14.62 7.31 3.76
CA GLN A 316 -16.03 6.89 3.69
C GLN A 316 -16.68 7.29 2.36
N TYR A 317 -16.29 8.47 1.84
CA TYR A 317 -16.84 9.03 0.60
C TYR A 317 -15.73 9.08 -0.46
N ALA A 318 -16.08 8.75 -1.69
CA ALA A 318 -15.17 8.84 -2.82
C ALA A 318 -14.61 10.26 -2.99
N LEU A 319 -13.34 10.36 -3.37
CA LEU A 319 -12.68 11.64 -3.65
C LEU A 319 -13.00 12.08 -5.08
N HIS A 320 -13.77 13.16 -5.20
CA HIS A 320 -14.08 13.80 -6.47
C HIS A 320 -13.38 15.15 -6.54
N LEU A 321 -12.49 15.33 -7.51
CA LEU A 321 -11.73 16.55 -7.76
C LEU A 321 -11.81 16.93 -9.24
N ILE A 322 -11.76 18.22 -9.53
CA ILE A 322 -11.72 18.74 -10.89
C ILE A 322 -10.27 19.12 -11.20
N PRO A 323 -9.61 18.42 -12.16
CA PRO A 323 -8.27 18.79 -12.61
C PRO A 323 -8.34 19.99 -13.54
N ILE A 324 -7.39 20.92 -13.38
CA ILE A 324 -7.16 22.06 -14.28
C ILE A 324 -5.71 21.93 -14.72
N THR A 325 -5.49 21.77 -16.00
CA THR A 325 -4.14 21.60 -16.56
C THR A 325 -3.26 22.81 -16.21
N TYR A 326 -2.09 22.53 -15.65
CA TYR A 326 -1.07 23.55 -15.35
C TYR A 326 -0.07 23.62 -16.51
N GLY A 327 0.16 24.82 -17.05
CA GLY A 327 1.08 24.99 -18.17
C GLY A 327 0.47 24.60 -19.52
N ARG A 328 1.29 24.52 -20.57
CA ARG A 328 0.84 24.16 -21.92
C ARG A 328 0.27 22.74 -21.94
N VAL A 329 -0.86 22.62 -22.63
CA VAL A 329 -1.46 21.33 -22.99
C VAL A 329 -0.37 20.40 -23.52
N LEU A 330 -0.25 19.23 -22.88
CA LEU A 330 0.56 18.13 -23.43
C LEU A 330 0.01 17.80 -24.84
N PRO A 331 0.87 17.58 -25.83
CA PRO A 331 0.45 17.22 -27.17
C PRO A 331 -0.34 15.92 -27.22
#